data_f8bd9be0cc157f8f33ae6144ca7a01aa
#
_entry.id   f8bd9be0cc157f8f33ae6144ca7a01aa
#
_cell.length_a   1.000
_cell.length_b   1.000
_cell.length_c   1.000
_cell.angle_alpha   90.00
_cell.angle_beta   90.00
_cell.angle_gamma   90.00
#
_symmetry.space_group_name_H-M   'P 1'
#
loop_
_entity.id
_entity.type
_entity.pdbx_description
1 polymer ?
#
loop_
_entity_poly.entity_id
_entity_poly.type
_entity_poly.pdbx_seq_one_letter_code
_entity_poly.pdbx_strand_id
1 'polypeptide(L)'
;MSEHTTTAPADSGQQAAPPPKPKRPKPKSMLMIGEQTNALFENARLAKERGEKVGWSASIFPQEIAETLGLNVLYPENHAAGIAARHQANPFLQECEGPLGYNNDLCAYAKLNLAYAAVLNGESEVELPDGGKMVKPDFLLLTNNICNQLTKWYENLAYQLNIPVFFIDTCYNPWDYVTETRVRYVRTQIDQLIKDLCAFTGKTWDEARFKEVMTISQRNSCLWERANNLLDHKPAPIGGFELFNYMSAMVCNRG
;
A
#
# COMPACT_ATOMS: atom_id res chain seq x y z
N MET A 1 -64.06 26.27 -12.17
CA MET A 1 -63.01 27.26 -12.45
C MET A 1 -62.28 27.49 -11.13
N SER A 2 -61.18 26.84 -10.98
CA SER A 2 -60.27 27.02 -9.82
C SER A 2 -58.87 27.30 -10.35
N GLU A 3 -58.42 28.52 -10.12
CA GLU A 3 -57.12 29.02 -10.55
C GLU A 3 -55.99 28.38 -9.72
N HIS A 4 -55.11 27.68 -10.39
CA HIS A 4 -53.84 27.20 -9.80
C HIS A 4 -52.82 28.32 -9.91
N THR A 5 -52.53 28.93 -8.75
CA THR A 5 -51.42 29.88 -8.59
C THR A 5 -50.12 29.12 -8.47
N THR A 6 -49.27 29.17 -9.49
CA THR A 6 -47.91 28.62 -9.50
C THR A 6 -47.00 29.63 -8.80
N THR A 7 -46.50 29.30 -7.59
CA THR A 7 -45.42 30.02 -6.92
C THR A 7 -44.09 29.56 -7.49
N ALA A 8 -43.27 30.49 -7.98
CA ALA A 8 -41.93 30.28 -8.45
C ALA A 8 -41.02 29.87 -7.27
N PRO A 9 -40.00 28.98 -7.46
CA PRO A 9 -39.09 28.60 -6.41
C PRO A 9 -38.14 29.78 -6.09
N ALA A 10 -37.95 30.00 -4.78
CA ALA A 10 -37.04 30.98 -4.25
C ALA A 10 -35.57 30.70 -4.67
N ASP A 11 -34.94 31.73 -5.16
CA ASP A 11 -33.50 31.78 -5.48
C ASP A 11 -32.68 31.43 -4.23
N SER A 12 -32.10 30.24 -4.21
CA SER A 12 -31.16 29.83 -3.17
C SER A 12 -29.79 30.48 -3.46
N GLY A 13 -29.59 31.66 -2.88
CA GLY A 13 -28.33 32.37 -2.97
C GLY A 13 -27.14 31.45 -2.63
N GLN A 14 -26.36 31.10 -3.63
CA GLN A 14 -25.08 30.39 -3.44
C GLN A 14 -24.14 31.30 -2.64
N GLN A 15 -23.99 31.00 -1.35
CA GLN A 15 -22.94 31.63 -0.56
C GLN A 15 -21.59 31.29 -1.18
N ALA A 16 -20.83 32.33 -1.56
CA ALA A 16 -19.47 32.17 -2.06
C ALA A 16 -18.64 31.36 -1.06
N ALA A 17 -17.92 30.34 -1.55
CA ALA A 17 -17.05 29.54 -0.72
C ALA A 17 -16.01 30.44 0.00
N PRO A 18 -15.73 30.23 1.29
CA PRO A 18 -14.74 31.01 2.01
C PRO A 18 -13.37 30.91 1.33
N PRO A 19 -12.57 31.98 1.36
CA PRO A 19 -11.25 31.97 0.72
C PRO A 19 -10.39 30.84 1.27
N PRO A 20 -9.55 30.19 0.44
CA PRO A 20 -8.71 29.09 0.87
C PRO A 20 -7.77 29.52 1.98
N LYS A 21 -7.76 28.79 3.09
CA LYS A 21 -6.84 29.05 4.21
C LYS A 21 -5.39 28.98 3.72
N PRO A 22 -4.50 29.87 4.20
CA PRO A 22 -3.08 29.81 3.83
C PRO A 22 -2.51 28.43 4.17
N LYS A 23 -1.85 27.80 3.20
CA LYS A 23 -1.22 26.48 3.38
C LYS A 23 -0.12 26.60 4.43
N ARG A 24 -0.25 25.89 5.54
CA ARG A 24 0.85 25.77 6.52
C ARG A 24 2.05 25.07 5.87
N PRO A 25 3.29 25.47 6.20
CA PRO A 25 4.47 24.77 5.72
C PRO A 25 4.42 23.31 6.21
N LYS A 26 4.82 22.38 5.33
CA LYS A 26 4.86 20.95 5.71
C LYS A 26 5.88 20.75 6.83
N PRO A 27 5.56 19.96 7.86
CA PRO A 27 6.53 19.56 8.88
C PRO A 27 7.77 18.88 8.27
N LYS A 28 8.94 19.07 8.89
CA LYS A 28 10.19 18.46 8.41
C LYS A 28 10.08 16.93 8.30
N SER A 29 9.39 16.29 9.24
CA SER A 29 9.10 14.84 9.21
C SER A 29 8.33 14.40 7.96
N MET A 30 7.35 15.17 7.49
CA MET A 30 6.64 14.85 6.25
C MET A 30 7.51 15.01 4.99
N LEU A 31 8.45 15.96 5.00
CA LEU A 31 9.43 16.07 3.91
C LEU A 31 10.35 14.85 3.87
N MET A 32 10.87 14.43 5.02
CA MET A 32 11.70 13.23 5.14
C MET A 32 10.99 11.95 4.68
N ILE A 33 9.71 11.77 5.04
CA ILE A 33 8.89 10.64 4.56
C ILE A 33 8.75 10.69 3.04
N GLY A 34 8.52 11.87 2.46
CA GLY A 34 8.45 12.05 1.02
C GLY A 34 9.76 11.68 0.32
N GLU A 35 10.90 12.05 0.89
CA GLU A 35 12.23 11.67 0.38
C GLU A 35 12.44 10.15 0.42
N GLN A 36 12.12 9.51 1.55
CA GLN A 36 12.21 8.05 1.69
C GLN A 36 11.31 7.31 0.69
N THR A 37 10.07 7.78 0.53
CA THR A 37 9.13 7.19 -0.45
C THR A 37 9.66 7.32 -1.88
N ASN A 38 10.22 8.48 -2.25
CA ASN A 38 10.82 8.66 -3.57
C ASN A 38 12.06 7.77 -3.75
N ALA A 39 12.90 7.63 -2.71
CA ALA A 39 14.06 6.75 -2.76
C ALA A 39 13.66 5.27 -2.96
N LEU A 40 12.53 4.83 -2.36
CA LEU A 40 12.00 3.48 -2.56
C LEU A 40 11.70 3.19 -4.04
N PHE A 41 11.00 4.10 -4.72
CA PHE A 41 10.70 3.96 -6.14
C PHE A 41 11.96 4.00 -7.00
N GLU A 42 12.88 4.91 -6.70
CA GLU A 42 14.14 5.03 -7.44
C GLU A 42 15.03 3.79 -7.26
N ASN A 43 15.13 3.26 -6.04
CA ASN A 43 15.87 2.02 -5.79
C ASN A 43 15.29 0.84 -6.58
N ALA A 44 13.97 0.72 -6.64
CA ALA A 44 13.31 -0.32 -7.43
C ALA A 44 13.57 -0.16 -8.93
N ARG A 45 13.55 1.07 -9.45
CA ARG A 45 13.89 1.38 -10.84
C ARG A 45 15.34 0.98 -11.15
N LEU A 46 16.29 1.40 -10.32
CA LEU A 46 17.70 1.06 -10.47
C LEU A 46 17.95 -0.45 -10.33
N ALA A 47 17.22 -1.14 -9.46
CA ALA A 47 17.28 -2.60 -9.34
C ALA A 47 16.88 -3.29 -10.64
N LYS A 48 15.80 -2.83 -11.29
CA LYS A 48 15.40 -3.33 -12.63
C LYS A 48 16.48 -3.12 -13.67
N GLU A 49 17.12 -1.95 -13.70
CA GLU A 49 18.22 -1.67 -14.63
C GLU A 49 19.43 -2.58 -14.43
N ARG A 50 19.68 -3.01 -13.19
CA ARG A 50 20.73 -3.99 -12.85
C ARG A 50 20.31 -5.44 -13.11
N GLY A 51 19.07 -5.69 -13.58
CA GLY A 51 18.53 -7.03 -13.79
C GLY A 51 18.14 -7.75 -12.49
N GLU A 52 18.01 -7.02 -11.38
CA GLU A 52 17.54 -7.55 -10.11
C GLU A 52 16.01 -7.68 -10.11
N LYS A 53 15.51 -8.64 -9.33
CA LYS A 53 14.07 -8.83 -9.18
C LYS A 53 13.46 -7.82 -8.23
N VAL A 54 12.32 -7.25 -8.62
CA VAL A 54 11.53 -6.31 -7.82
C VAL A 54 10.17 -6.93 -7.50
N GLY A 55 9.77 -6.86 -6.23
CA GLY A 55 8.48 -7.37 -5.78
C GLY A 55 7.44 -6.27 -5.58
N TRP A 56 6.15 -6.66 -5.60
CA TRP A 56 5.09 -5.88 -4.98
C TRP A 56 4.61 -6.60 -3.73
N SER A 57 4.50 -5.88 -2.64
CA SER A 57 4.15 -6.44 -1.33
C SER A 57 2.84 -5.86 -0.80
N ALA A 58 2.01 -6.71 -0.24
CA ALA A 58 0.94 -6.28 0.64
C ALA A 58 1.53 -5.54 1.85
N SER A 59 0.92 -4.43 2.23
CA SER A 59 1.43 -3.54 3.29
C SER A 59 1.60 -4.20 4.65
N ILE A 60 0.88 -5.29 4.90
CA ILE A 60 0.91 -6.06 6.15
C ILE A 60 1.73 -7.36 6.06
N PHE A 61 2.36 -7.63 4.92
CA PHE A 61 3.31 -8.74 4.82
C PHE A 61 4.51 -8.49 5.76
N PRO A 62 5.11 -9.51 6.37
CA PRO A 62 6.31 -9.35 7.20
C PRO A 62 7.48 -8.83 6.37
N GLN A 63 7.66 -7.51 6.34
CA GLN A 63 8.66 -6.81 5.53
C GLN A 63 10.08 -7.23 5.92
N GLU A 64 10.26 -7.61 7.17
CA GLU A 64 11.55 -8.06 7.71
C GLU A 64 12.13 -9.24 6.92
N ILE A 65 11.29 -10.05 6.29
CA ILE A 65 11.75 -11.14 5.40
C ILE A 65 12.38 -10.57 4.12
N ALA A 66 11.71 -9.62 3.48
CA ALA A 66 12.20 -8.97 2.27
C ALA A 66 13.49 -8.16 2.55
N GLU A 67 13.51 -7.42 3.66
CA GLU A 67 14.67 -6.64 4.11
C GLU A 67 15.89 -7.52 4.42
N THR A 68 15.67 -8.66 5.07
CA THR A 68 16.75 -9.62 5.37
C THR A 68 17.38 -10.16 4.09
N LEU A 69 16.57 -10.40 3.07
CA LEU A 69 17.05 -10.87 1.76
C LEU A 69 17.58 -9.74 0.87
N GLY A 70 17.46 -8.47 1.28
CA GLY A 70 17.85 -7.32 0.48
C GLY A 70 17.04 -7.21 -0.81
N LEU A 71 15.75 -7.48 -0.75
CA LEU A 71 14.82 -7.40 -1.89
C LEU A 71 14.26 -6.00 -2.01
N ASN A 72 14.21 -5.48 -3.24
CA ASN A 72 13.49 -4.26 -3.55
C ASN A 72 12.00 -4.57 -3.70
N VAL A 73 11.16 -3.99 -2.83
CA VAL A 73 9.71 -4.18 -2.88
C VAL A 73 8.98 -2.85 -2.90
N LEU A 74 7.88 -2.78 -3.64
CA LEU A 74 6.98 -1.63 -3.72
C LEU A 74 5.61 -2.01 -3.15
N TYR A 75 4.82 -1.01 -2.74
CA TYR A 75 3.57 -1.21 -2.02
C TYR A 75 2.39 -0.64 -2.81
N PRO A 76 1.63 -1.48 -3.54
CA PRO A 76 0.48 -1.08 -4.36
C PRO A 76 -0.57 -0.28 -3.60
N GLU A 77 -0.88 -0.65 -2.35
CA GLU A 77 -1.88 0.04 -1.53
C GLU A 77 -1.46 1.48 -1.24
N ASN A 78 -0.20 1.70 -0.85
CA ASN A 78 0.34 3.03 -0.59
C ASN A 78 0.42 3.88 -1.86
N HIS A 79 0.82 3.27 -2.98
CA HIS A 79 0.86 3.92 -4.28
C HIS A 79 -0.53 4.36 -4.75
N ALA A 80 -1.53 3.46 -4.67
CA ALA A 80 -2.91 3.76 -5.01
C ALA A 80 -3.49 4.90 -4.14
N ALA A 81 -3.22 4.88 -2.83
CA ALA A 81 -3.59 5.96 -1.92
C ALA A 81 -2.96 7.29 -2.34
N GLY A 82 -1.69 7.27 -2.76
CA GLY A 82 -0.97 8.45 -3.24
C GLY A 82 -1.57 9.05 -4.52
N ILE A 83 -1.98 8.24 -5.49
CA ILE A 83 -2.67 8.67 -6.71
C ILE A 83 -4.06 9.23 -6.37
N ALA A 84 -4.82 8.56 -5.50
CA ALA A 84 -6.14 9.00 -5.06
C ALA A 84 -6.07 10.36 -4.32
N ALA A 85 -5.09 10.56 -3.44
CA ALA A 85 -4.87 11.82 -2.73
C ALA A 85 -4.54 12.99 -3.66
N ARG A 86 -4.03 12.73 -4.85
CA ARG A 86 -3.80 13.74 -5.89
C ARG A 86 -4.99 13.92 -6.85
N HIS A 87 -6.13 13.27 -6.59
CA HIS A 87 -7.33 13.28 -7.44
C HIS A 87 -7.08 12.75 -8.87
N GLN A 88 -6.17 11.80 -9.05
CA GLN A 88 -5.75 11.24 -10.33
C GLN A 88 -6.23 9.80 -10.54
N ALA A 89 -7.14 9.29 -9.70
CA ALA A 89 -7.60 7.90 -9.74
C ALA A 89 -8.62 7.60 -10.84
N ASN A 90 -9.44 8.59 -11.24
CA ASN A 90 -10.60 8.34 -12.12
C ASN A 90 -10.29 7.62 -13.42
N PRO A 91 -9.24 7.94 -14.20
CA PRO A 91 -8.95 7.20 -15.44
C PRO A 91 -8.72 5.70 -15.20
N PHE A 92 -8.04 5.35 -14.11
CA PHE A 92 -7.79 3.96 -13.73
C PHE A 92 -9.04 3.22 -13.28
N LEU A 93 -9.95 3.91 -12.56
CA LEU A 93 -11.23 3.31 -12.16
C LEU A 93 -12.09 3.01 -13.37
N GLN A 94 -12.17 3.96 -14.32
CA GLN A 94 -12.91 3.77 -15.58
C GLN A 94 -12.32 2.65 -16.43
N GLU A 95 -11.00 2.58 -16.54
CA GLU A 95 -10.30 1.50 -17.24
C GLU A 95 -10.60 0.14 -16.62
N CYS A 96 -10.53 0.05 -15.29
CA CYS A 96 -10.77 -1.18 -14.57
C CYS A 96 -12.22 -1.66 -14.71
N GLU A 97 -13.19 -0.75 -14.60
CA GLU A 97 -14.63 -1.06 -14.67
C GLU A 97 -15.12 -1.28 -16.10
N GLY A 98 -14.56 -0.59 -17.08
CA GLY A 98 -14.94 -0.68 -18.49
C GLY A 98 -14.11 -1.74 -19.24
N PRO A 99 -12.96 -1.38 -19.84
CA PRO A 99 -12.17 -2.28 -20.67
C PRO A 99 -11.74 -3.59 -19.98
N LEU A 100 -11.32 -3.51 -18.69
CA LEU A 100 -10.89 -4.70 -17.96
C LEU A 100 -12.07 -5.52 -17.36
N GLY A 101 -13.30 -4.98 -17.37
CA GLY A 101 -14.50 -5.70 -17.00
C GLY A 101 -14.68 -6.03 -15.51
N TYR A 102 -13.98 -5.33 -14.62
CA TYR A 102 -14.15 -5.52 -13.18
C TYR A 102 -15.39 -4.81 -12.64
N ASN A 103 -16.00 -5.38 -11.59
CA ASN A 103 -17.18 -4.80 -10.96
C ASN A 103 -16.85 -3.48 -10.23
N ASN A 104 -17.78 -2.51 -10.26
CA ASN A 104 -17.64 -1.24 -9.56
C ASN A 104 -17.64 -1.37 -8.02
N ASP A 105 -18.19 -2.45 -7.47
CA ASP A 105 -18.21 -2.74 -6.02
C ASP A 105 -16.84 -3.10 -5.44
N LEU A 106 -15.84 -3.30 -6.29
CA LEU A 106 -14.49 -3.60 -5.81
C LEU A 106 -13.81 -2.40 -5.16
N CYS A 107 -12.88 -2.67 -4.25
CA CYS A 107 -12.05 -1.65 -3.62
C CYS A 107 -11.38 -0.75 -4.66
N ALA A 108 -11.49 0.57 -4.49
CA ALA A 108 -10.89 1.53 -5.42
C ALA A 108 -9.36 1.40 -5.52
N TYR A 109 -8.67 1.00 -4.45
CA TYR A 109 -7.23 0.73 -4.50
C TYR A 109 -6.88 -0.45 -5.38
N ALA A 110 -7.66 -1.54 -5.28
CA ALA A 110 -7.49 -2.72 -6.13
C ALA A 110 -7.72 -2.38 -7.60
N LYS A 111 -8.84 -1.69 -7.91
CA LYS A 111 -9.16 -1.25 -9.27
C LYS A 111 -8.07 -0.38 -9.89
N LEU A 112 -7.61 0.63 -9.13
CA LEU A 112 -6.55 1.51 -9.57
C LEU A 112 -5.27 0.74 -9.89
N ASN A 113 -4.86 -0.16 -9.01
CA ASN A 113 -3.61 -0.91 -9.19
C ASN A 113 -3.72 -1.97 -10.29
N LEU A 114 -4.87 -2.63 -10.47
CA LEU A 114 -5.09 -3.58 -11.57
C LEU A 114 -5.02 -2.86 -12.93
N ALA A 115 -5.63 -1.68 -13.05
CA ALA A 115 -5.52 -0.87 -14.25
C ALA A 115 -4.08 -0.34 -14.47
N TYR A 116 -3.39 0.06 -13.40
CA TYR A 116 -1.98 0.45 -13.47
C TYR A 116 -1.09 -0.71 -13.95
N ALA A 117 -1.35 -1.92 -13.44
CA ALA A 117 -0.66 -3.13 -13.88
C ALA A 117 -0.93 -3.45 -15.36
N ALA A 118 -2.15 -3.22 -15.84
CA ALA A 118 -2.50 -3.37 -17.26
C ALA A 118 -1.66 -2.43 -18.14
N VAL A 119 -1.45 -1.18 -17.73
CA VAL A 119 -0.56 -0.24 -18.45
C VAL A 119 0.87 -0.77 -18.49
N LEU A 120 1.40 -1.23 -17.35
CA LEU A 120 2.75 -1.80 -17.27
C LEU A 120 2.91 -3.09 -18.09
N ASN A 121 1.81 -3.79 -18.35
CA ASN A 121 1.77 -5.01 -19.16
C ASN A 121 1.49 -4.74 -20.65
N GLY A 122 1.24 -3.48 -21.04
CA GLY A 122 0.91 -3.08 -22.40
C GLY A 122 -0.51 -3.42 -22.84
N GLU A 123 -1.42 -3.61 -21.88
CA GLU A 123 -2.84 -3.96 -22.08
C GLU A 123 -3.76 -2.74 -21.99
N SER A 124 -3.23 -1.58 -21.57
CA SER A 124 -3.96 -0.32 -21.43
C SER A 124 -3.09 0.87 -21.81
N GLU A 125 -3.73 1.91 -22.37
CA GLU A 125 -3.08 3.15 -22.79
C GLU A 125 -3.32 4.32 -21.81
N VAL A 126 -3.85 4.05 -20.61
CA VAL A 126 -4.06 5.08 -19.58
C VAL A 126 -2.72 5.72 -19.22
N GLU A 127 -2.67 7.05 -19.24
CA GLU A 127 -1.45 7.80 -18.89
C GLU A 127 -1.11 7.61 -17.40
N LEU A 128 0.15 7.30 -17.11
CA LEU A 128 0.65 7.15 -15.75
C LEU A 128 0.96 8.53 -15.15
N PRO A 129 0.19 9.00 -14.14
CA PRO A 129 0.26 10.37 -13.63
C PRO A 129 1.54 10.67 -12.85
N ASP A 130 2.28 9.64 -12.48
CA ASP A 130 3.53 9.72 -11.72
C ASP A 130 4.77 9.44 -12.59
N GLY A 131 4.59 9.35 -13.91
CA GLY A 131 5.66 9.03 -14.86
C GLY A 131 6.12 7.58 -14.78
N GLY A 132 5.26 6.66 -14.28
CA GLY A 132 5.58 5.23 -14.20
C GLY A 132 6.55 4.88 -13.07
N LYS A 133 6.49 5.58 -11.95
CA LYS A 133 7.37 5.35 -10.79
C LYS A 133 7.29 3.92 -10.25
N MET A 134 6.12 3.32 -10.27
CA MET A 134 5.94 1.96 -9.81
C MET A 134 6.24 0.98 -10.95
N VAL A 135 7.45 0.42 -10.94
CA VAL A 135 7.91 -0.52 -11.97
C VAL A 135 7.16 -1.85 -11.93
N LYS A 136 7.08 -2.56 -13.08
CA LYS A 136 6.46 -3.88 -13.18
C LYS A 136 7.16 -4.87 -12.25
N PRO A 137 6.41 -5.61 -11.41
CA PRO A 137 7.00 -6.58 -10.48
C PRO A 137 7.42 -7.87 -11.18
N ASP A 138 8.32 -8.62 -10.54
CA ASP A 138 8.70 -9.99 -10.91
C ASP A 138 8.03 -11.03 -10.00
N PHE A 139 7.52 -10.60 -8.84
CA PHE A 139 6.85 -11.45 -7.86
C PHE A 139 5.97 -10.62 -6.93
N LEU A 140 5.07 -11.30 -6.22
CA LEU A 140 4.17 -10.70 -5.24
C LEU A 140 4.38 -11.33 -3.86
N LEU A 141 4.29 -10.49 -2.81
CA LEU A 141 4.31 -10.89 -1.40
C LEU A 141 2.95 -10.61 -0.78
N LEU A 142 2.32 -11.63 -0.23
CA LEU A 142 0.93 -11.56 0.22
C LEU A 142 0.73 -12.24 1.58
N THR A 143 -0.21 -11.70 2.36
CA THR A 143 -0.82 -12.36 3.50
C THR A 143 -2.31 -12.00 3.58
N ASN A 144 -3.12 -12.85 4.18
CA ASN A 144 -4.58 -12.68 4.25
C ASN A 144 -5.08 -12.06 5.56
N ASN A 145 -4.21 -11.50 6.39
CA ASN A 145 -4.61 -11.06 7.72
C ASN A 145 -5.22 -9.64 7.78
N ILE A 146 -5.77 -9.12 6.68
CA ILE A 146 -6.47 -7.82 6.66
C ILE A 146 -7.87 -7.95 6.03
N CYS A 147 -7.99 -7.96 4.72
CA CYS A 147 -9.27 -8.07 4.05
C CYS A 147 -9.25 -9.15 2.97
N ASN A 148 -10.40 -9.79 2.74
CA ASN A 148 -10.51 -10.84 1.72
C ASN A 148 -10.22 -10.34 0.31
N GLN A 149 -10.50 -9.06 0.04
CA GLN A 149 -10.26 -8.49 -1.26
C GLN A 149 -8.79 -8.38 -1.60
N LEU A 150 -7.91 -8.17 -0.62
CA LEU A 150 -6.47 -8.11 -0.85
C LEU A 150 -5.94 -9.41 -1.48
N THR A 151 -6.40 -10.57 -0.98
CA THR A 151 -6.03 -11.87 -1.53
C THR A 151 -6.44 -11.97 -3.00
N LYS A 152 -7.70 -11.65 -3.31
CA LYS A 152 -8.22 -11.71 -4.69
C LYS A 152 -7.58 -10.69 -5.62
N TRP A 153 -7.26 -9.51 -5.11
CA TRP A 153 -6.51 -8.50 -5.86
C TRP A 153 -5.13 -9.03 -6.29
N TYR A 154 -4.35 -9.58 -5.35
CA TYR A 154 -3.01 -10.08 -5.65
C TYR A 154 -3.03 -11.36 -6.50
N GLU A 155 -4.03 -12.24 -6.34
CA GLU A 155 -4.23 -13.38 -7.24
C GLU A 155 -4.51 -12.93 -8.68
N ASN A 156 -5.33 -11.89 -8.86
CA ASN A 156 -5.59 -11.32 -10.20
C ASN A 156 -4.36 -10.65 -10.79
N LEU A 157 -3.56 -9.92 -9.99
CA LEU A 157 -2.27 -9.37 -10.44
C LEU A 157 -1.31 -10.47 -10.90
N ALA A 158 -1.21 -11.56 -10.13
CA ALA A 158 -0.37 -12.69 -10.48
C ALA A 158 -0.77 -13.33 -11.81
N TYR A 159 -2.07 -13.51 -12.02
CA TYR A 159 -2.62 -14.01 -13.26
C TYR A 159 -2.36 -13.05 -14.43
N GLN A 160 -2.69 -11.78 -14.29
CA GLN A 160 -2.53 -10.74 -15.32
C GLN A 160 -1.07 -10.56 -15.73
N LEU A 161 -0.14 -10.55 -14.77
CA LEU A 161 1.27 -10.31 -15.01
C LEU A 161 2.07 -11.60 -15.26
N ASN A 162 1.45 -12.77 -15.06
CA ASN A 162 2.07 -14.10 -15.13
C ASN A 162 3.33 -14.22 -14.25
N ILE A 163 3.18 -13.88 -12.97
CA ILE A 163 4.27 -13.88 -11.97
C ILE A 163 3.87 -14.65 -10.71
N PRO A 164 4.84 -15.19 -9.95
CA PRO A 164 4.57 -15.95 -8.73
C PRO A 164 4.08 -15.06 -7.58
N VAL A 165 3.26 -15.68 -6.70
CA VAL A 165 2.84 -15.12 -5.41
C VAL A 165 3.48 -15.94 -4.29
N PHE A 166 4.15 -15.27 -3.37
CA PHE A 166 4.62 -15.84 -2.11
C PHE A 166 3.65 -15.43 -1.02
N PHE A 167 2.89 -16.41 -0.52
CA PHE A 167 1.72 -16.18 0.32
C PHE A 167 1.89 -16.79 1.70
N ILE A 168 1.56 -16.04 2.74
CA ILE A 168 1.43 -16.51 4.12
C ILE A 168 -0.04 -16.50 4.48
N ASP A 169 -0.65 -17.67 4.64
CA ASP A 169 -2.00 -17.83 5.12
C ASP A 169 -2.03 -17.81 6.65
N THR A 170 -2.78 -16.88 7.19
CA THR A 170 -3.00 -16.75 8.63
C THR A 170 -4.40 -17.22 8.97
N CYS A 171 -4.53 -18.17 9.87
CA CYS A 171 -5.83 -18.64 10.31
C CYS A 171 -6.50 -17.63 11.26
N TYR A 172 -7.80 -17.42 11.07
CA TYR A 172 -8.60 -16.58 11.98
C TYR A 172 -8.50 -17.09 13.42
N ASN A 173 -8.26 -16.18 14.36
CA ASN A 173 -8.19 -16.46 15.80
C ASN A 173 -9.27 -15.70 16.56
N PRO A 174 -10.40 -16.35 16.94
CA PRO A 174 -11.48 -15.70 17.69
C PRO A 174 -11.21 -15.61 19.20
N TRP A 175 -10.10 -16.19 19.68
CA TRP A 175 -9.76 -16.28 21.10
C TRP A 175 -8.71 -15.24 21.48
N ASP A 176 -8.62 -14.93 22.76
CA ASP A 176 -7.62 -14.06 23.38
C ASP A 176 -6.23 -14.73 23.56
N TYR A 177 -6.12 -16.00 23.19
CA TYR A 177 -4.88 -16.77 23.21
C TYR A 177 -4.57 -17.40 21.85
N VAL A 178 -3.30 -17.68 21.60
CA VAL A 178 -2.83 -18.36 20.38
C VAL A 178 -2.38 -19.77 20.72
N THR A 179 -2.90 -20.77 20.01
CA THR A 179 -2.52 -22.17 20.20
C THR A 179 -1.17 -22.49 19.53
N GLU A 180 -0.42 -23.45 20.09
CA GLU A 180 0.84 -23.91 19.52
C GLU A 180 0.66 -24.43 18.07
N THR A 181 -0.45 -25.07 17.77
CA THR A 181 -0.78 -25.55 16.41
C THR A 181 -0.86 -24.38 15.41
N ARG A 182 -1.46 -23.26 15.78
CA ARG A 182 -1.53 -22.07 14.92
C ARG A 182 -0.16 -21.42 14.72
N VAL A 183 0.63 -21.34 15.79
CA VAL A 183 2.01 -20.85 15.68
C VAL A 183 2.80 -21.73 14.72
N ARG A 184 2.72 -23.04 14.87
CA ARG A 184 3.39 -24.00 13.99
C ARG A 184 2.92 -23.90 12.54
N TYR A 185 1.62 -23.74 12.32
CA TYR A 185 1.04 -23.55 10.99
C TYR A 185 1.65 -22.34 10.26
N VAL A 186 1.66 -21.17 10.88
CA VAL A 186 2.23 -19.95 10.27
C VAL A 186 3.75 -20.05 10.13
N ARG A 187 4.44 -20.58 11.15
CA ARG A 187 5.90 -20.75 11.14
C ARG A 187 6.35 -21.64 9.97
N THR A 188 5.69 -22.78 9.77
CA THR A 188 6.05 -23.70 8.68
C THR A 188 5.93 -23.04 7.31
N GLN A 189 4.91 -22.19 7.12
CA GLN A 189 4.76 -21.43 5.88
C GLN A 189 5.86 -20.38 5.70
N ILE A 190 6.22 -19.66 6.76
CA ILE A 190 7.33 -18.69 6.72
C ILE A 190 8.65 -19.39 6.38
N ASP A 191 8.94 -20.53 7.04
CA ASP A 191 10.16 -21.31 6.79
C ASP A 191 10.24 -21.79 5.33
N GLN A 192 9.10 -22.22 4.75
CA GLN A 192 9.04 -22.62 3.34
C GLN A 192 9.14 -21.42 2.39
N LEU A 193 8.41 -20.34 2.67
CA LEU A 193 8.41 -19.12 1.87
C LEU A 193 9.83 -18.51 1.76
N ILE A 194 10.60 -18.50 2.84
CA ILE A 194 12.00 -18.03 2.81
C ILE A 194 12.83 -18.89 1.84
N LYS A 195 12.68 -20.21 1.87
CA LYS A 195 13.38 -21.12 0.93
C LYS A 195 13.00 -20.84 -0.52
N ASP A 196 11.70 -20.68 -0.77
CA ASP A 196 11.17 -20.44 -2.11
C ASP A 196 11.61 -19.07 -2.64
N LEU A 197 11.62 -18.03 -1.79
CA LEU A 197 12.15 -16.71 -2.15
C LEU A 197 13.65 -16.75 -2.43
N CYS A 198 14.44 -17.45 -1.62
CA CYS A 198 15.86 -17.66 -1.87
C CYS A 198 16.10 -18.33 -3.21
N ALA A 199 15.39 -19.41 -3.50
CA ALA A 199 15.49 -20.13 -4.77
C ALA A 199 15.10 -19.27 -5.98
N PHE A 200 14.01 -18.50 -5.86
CA PHE A 200 13.50 -17.64 -6.94
C PHE A 200 14.39 -16.42 -7.21
N THR A 201 14.92 -15.80 -6.16
CA THR A 201 15.69 -14.54 -6.26
C THR A 201 17.19 -14.77 -6.37
N GLY A 202 17.68 -15.97 -6.08
CA GLY A 202 19.11 -16.27 -5.99
C GLY A 202 19.79 -15.69 -4.75
N LYS A 203 19.02 -15.20 -3.78
CA LYS A 203 19.53 -14.64 -2.52
C LYS A 203 19.72 -15.75 -1.48
N THR A 204 20.53 -15.47 -0.47
CA THR A 204 20.78 -16.40 0.65
C THR A 204 20.27 -15.79 1.94
N TRP A 205 19.58 -16.59 2.74
CA TRP A 205 19.14 -16.15 4.07
C TRP A 205 20.33 -16.01 5.03
N ASP A 206 20.40 -14.87 5.71
CA ASP A 206 21.39 -14.58 6.74
C ASP A 206 20.70 -14.33 8.09
N GLU A 207 20.91 -15.23 9.02
CA GLU A 207 20.31 -15.17 10.36
C GLU A 207 20.84 -13.99 11.19
N ALA A 208 22.09 -13.57 10.98
CA ALA A 208 22.66 -12.41 11.66
C ALA A 208 21.99 -11.12 11.14
N ARG A 209 21.83 -11.01 9.84
CA ARG A 209 21.10 -9.90 9.21
C ARG A 209 19.64 -9.87 9.66
N PHE A 210 18.97 -11.03 9.74
CA PHE A 210 17.59 -11.10 10.24
C PHE A 210 17.46 -10.55 11.66
N LYS A 211 18.36 -10.89 12.57
CA LYS A 211 18.35 -10.36 13.94
C LYS A 211 18.57 -8.85 13.98
N GLU A 212 19.42 -8.32 13.11
CA GLU A 212 19.63 -6.87 12.96
C GLU A 212 18.33 -6.19 12.47
N VAL A 213 17.71 -6.70 11.41
CA VAL A 213 16.46 -6.18 10.85
C VAL A 213 15.35 -6.21 11.89
N MET A 214 15.18 -7.30 12.64
CA MET A 214 14.21 -7.41 13.72
C MET A 214 14.45 -6.38 14.83
N THR A 215 15.71 -6.09 15.16
CA THR A 215 16.07 -5.06 16.15
C THR A 215 15.66 -3.66 15.67
N ILE A 216 15.91 -3.35 14.40
CA ILE A 216 15.49 -2.08 13.77
C ILE A 216 13.96 -1.98 13.75
N SER A 217 13.27 -3.03 13.33
CA SER A 217 11.80 -3.09 13.27
C SER A 217 11.17 -2.87 14.66
N GLN A 218 11.71 -3.52 15.70
CA GLN A 218 11.26 -3.30 17.07
C GLN A 218 11.47 -1.86 17.53
N ARG A 219 12.63 -1.27 17.25
CA ARG A 219 12.90 0.14 17.56
C ARG A 219 11.91 1.08 16.86
N ASN A 220 11.62 0.83 15.60
CA ASN A 220 10.64 1.60 14.83
C ASN A 220 9.24 1.49 15.45
N SER A 221 8.83 0.30 15.90
CA SER A 221 7.54 0.09 16.58
C SER A 221 7.45 0.88 17.88
N CYS A 222 8.50 0.88 18.70
CA CYS A 222 8.55 1.70 19.93
C CYS A 222 8.51 3.22 19.64
N LEU A 223 9.15 3.68 18.57
CA LEU A 223 9.10 5.08 18.15
C LEU A 223 7.69 5.46 17.66
N TRP A 224 7.03 4.56 16.96
CA TRP A 224 5.65 4.74 16.52
C TRP A 224 4.67 4.83 17.68
N GLU A 225 4.79 3.94 18.68
CA GLU A 225 4.01 4.01 19.92
C GLU A 225 4.19 5.37 20.62
N ARG A 226 5.43 5.84 20.73
CA ARG A 226 5.72 7.18 21.29
C ARG A 226 5.08 8.31 20.48
N ALA A 227 5.07 8.22 19.15
CA ALA A 227 4.40 9.20 18.30
C ALA A 227 2.87 9.18 18.49
N ASN A 228 2.26 7.99 18.61
CA ASN A 228 0.84 7.84 18.92
C ASN A 228 0.47 8.49 20.27
N ASN A 229 1.29 8.28 21.30
CA ASN A 229 1.06 8.82 22.64
C ASN A 229 1.09 10.37 22.69
N LEU A 230 1.59 11.04 21.64
CA LEU A 230 1.49 12.51 21.52
C LEU A 230 0.03 12.99 21.38
N LEU A 231 -0.87 12.15 20.90
CA LEU A 231 -2.29 12.49 20.78
C LEU A 231 -3.00 12.60 22.13
N ASP A 232 -2.43 12.04 23.20
CA ASP A 232 -3.01 12.09 24.57
C ASP A 232 -2.83 13.47 25.22
N HIS A 233 -1.95 14.31 24.66
CA HIS A 233 -1.69 15.66 25.19
C HIS A 233 -2.85 16.61 24.89
N LYS A 234 -3.08 17.58 25.79
CA LYS A 234 -4.10 18.63 25.65
C LYS A 234 -3.46 20.02 25.80
N PRO A 235 -3.30 20.79 24.70
CA PRO A 235 -3.64 20.44 23.31
C PRO A 235 -2.69 19.41 22.71
N ALA A 236 -3.20 18.56 21.81
CA ALA A 236 -2.35 17.61 21.08
C ALA A 236 -1.39 18.35 20.13
N PRO A 237 -0.08 18.03 20.11
CA PRO A 237 0.89 18.71 19.27
C PRO A 237 0.78 18.33 17.79
N ILE A 238 0.14 17.20 17.48
CA ILE A 238 -0.15 16.72 16.12
C ILE A 238 -1.62 16.36 16.00
N GLY A 239 -2.17 16.49 14.80
CA GLY A 239 -3.55 16.05 14.51
C GLY A 239 -3.59 14.57 14.12
N GLY A 240 -4.76 13.93 14.30
CA GLY A 240 -4.96 12.54 13.88
C GLY A 240 -4.72 12.33 12.38
N PHE A 241 -5.02 13.30 11.54
CA PHE A 241 -4.76 13.24 10.10
C PHE A 241 -3.25 13.30 9.77
N GLU A 242 -2.48 14.08 10.52
CA GLU A 242 -1.02 14.10 10.39
C GLU A 242 -0.42 12.75 10.77
N LEU A 243 -0.88 12.15 11.88
CA LEU A 243 -0.46 10.81 12.30
C LEU A 243 -0.81 9.75 11.24
N PHE A 244 -2.00 9.83 10.65
CA PHE A 244 -2.40 8.94 9.56
C PHE A 244 -1.45 9.02 8.36
N ASN A 245 -0.99 10.23 7.99
CA ASN A 245 0.00 10.39 6.93
C ASN A 245 1.36 9.76 7.29
N TYR A 246 1.77 9.77 8.56
CA TYR A 246 2.99 9.09 9.00
C TYR A 246 2.87 7.56 8.98
N MET A 247 1.66 7.03 9.06
CA MET A 247 1.41 5.58 9.00
C MET A 247 1.95 4.97 7.69
N SER A 248 1.94 5.72 6.59
CA SER A 248 2.47 5.23 5.30
C SER A 248 3.94 4.81 5.40
N ALA A 249 4.77 5.56 6.13
CA ALA A 249 6.16 5.20 6.35
C ALA A 249 6.31 3.94 7.23
N MET A 250 5.46 3.81 8.25
CA MET A 250 5.46 2.64 9.14
C MET A 250 5.05 1.36 8.44
N VAL A 251 4.21 1.46 7.41
CA VAL A 251 3.71 0.31 6.66
C VAL A 251 4.66 -0.08 5.53
N CYS A 252 5.44 0.87 5.00
CA CYS A 252 6.26 0.68 3.81
C CYS A 252 7.79 0.75 4.03
N ASN A 253 8.25 1.11 5.22
CA ASN A 253 9.67 1.36 5.49
C ASN A 253 10.03 0.91 6.93
N ARG A 254 10.01 -0.39 7.18
CA ARG A 254 10.31 -0.94 8.52
C ARG A 254 11.75 -1.41 8.72
N GLY A 255 12.52 -1.49 7.66
CA GLY A 255 13.86 -2.06 7.73
C GLY A 255 14.99 -1.16 7.30
#